data_0a24618d8a0acb77cea53a66fd555409
#
_entry.id   0a24618d8a0acb77cea53a66fd555409
#
_cell.length_a   1.000
_cell.length_b   1.000
_cell.length_c   1.000
_cell.angle_alpha   90.00
_cell.angle_beta   90.00
_cell.angle_gamma   90.00
#
_symmetry.space_group_name_H-M   'P 1'
#
loop_
_entity.id
_entity.type
_entity.pdbx_description
1 polymer ?
#
loop_
_entity_poly.entity_id
_entity_poly.type
_entity_poly.pdbx_seq_one_letter_code
_entity_poly.pdbx_strand_id
1 'polypeptide(L)'
;MRIGIVVDSCCDLPKDFIEANGIIVMPITLRIGELLVEDRRDPQETLDFYARHLDVKSEDFAESIPYSVKQIEKLFLDRLVLDYDYVFCLTITGARSPIYDHAMEASRGILTRYKEVRRQAGIPERFGLAVVSSRNMFAGQGAQAVEAVRLIRAGGTPSEIGNRLRALVDRTHTYLVPADLYHIYKRASKKGDKSIGWGSYTLGSLLDVKPILYCNLDRTGPVDKVRGFATGVEKLFGKAAERVRQGLDVPSICISYGGPVDEVSRLPGYAAFATTARDAGVAILVSPMSKTAAVNVGPGALALGYVADGPLH
;
A
#
# COMPACT_ATOMS: atom_id res chain seq x y z
N MET A 1 6.70 -25.26 -9.55
CA MET A 1 7.09 -24.51 -8.34
C MET A 1 5.92 -23.61 -7.96
N ARG A 2 5.45 -23.71 -6.74
CA ARG A 2 4.36 -22.87 -6.22
C ARG A 2 4.97 -21.59 -5.62
N ILE A 3 4.72 -20.44 -6.24
CA ILE A 3 5.24 -19.15 -5.77
C ILE A 3 4.10 -18.37 -5.14
N GLY A 4 4.29 -17.91 -3.90
CA GLY A 4 3.32 -17.13 -3.14
C GLY A 4 3.74 -15.67 -2.97
N ILE A 5 2.76 -14.82 -2.72
CA ILE A 5 2.95 -13.42 -2.36
C ILE A 5 2.31 -13.17 -0.99
N VAL A 6 3.06 -12.51 -0.13
CA VAL A 6 2.58 -12.00 1.15
C VAL A 6 2.75 -10.49 1.15
N VAL A 7 1.75 -9.77 1.62
CA VAL A 7 1.78 -8.30 1.78
C VAL A 7 1.31 -7.93 3.18
N ASP A 8 1.63 -6.74 3.65
CA ASP A 8 0.96 -6.18 4.84
C ASP A 8 -0.32 -5.41 4.44
N SER A 9 -1.12 -5.02 5.44
CA SER A 9 -2.40 -4.34 5.21
C SER A 9 -2.30 -3.01 4.48
N CYS A 10 -1.11 -2.37 4.44
CA CYS A 10 -0.92 -1.12 3.71
C CYS A 10 -0.83 -1.31 2.19
N CYS A 11 -0.83 -2.55 1.72
CA CYS A 11 -0.88 -2.86 0.29
C CYS A 11 -2.32 -2.70 -0.21
N ASP A 12 -2.63 -1.54 -0.75
CA ASP A 12 -3.98 -1.22 -1.18
C ASP A 12 -4.27 -1.81 -2.56
N LEU A 13 -4.87 -2.99 -2.55
CA LEU A 13 -5.35 -3.74 -3.72
C LEU A 13 -6.81 -4.13 -3.54
N PRO A 14 -7.58 -4.30 -4.64
CA PRO A 14 -8.94 -4.81 -4.58
C PRO A 14 -9.00 -6.21 -3.94
N LYS A 15 -10.07 -6.48 -3.17
CA LYS A 15 -10.24 -7.77 -2.49
C LYS A 15 -10.27 -8.94 -3.47
N ASP A 16 -11.00 -8.79 -4.57
CA ASP A 16 -11.09 -9.78 -5.64
C ASP A 16 -9.73 -10.08 -6.29
N PHE A 17 -8.89 -9.05 -6.47
CA PHE A 17 -7.52 -9.24 -6.95
C PHE A 17 -6.67 -10.01 -5.94
N ILE A 18 -6.76 -9.70 -4.65
CA ILE A 18 -6.06 -10.40 -3.57
C ILE A 18 -6.46 -11.87 -3.56
N GLU A 19 -7.76 -12.16 -3.55
CA GLU A 19 -8.31 -13.52 -3.50
C GLU A 19 -7.99 -14.34 -4.77
N ALA A 20 -8.21 -13.76 -5.94
CA ALA A 20 -7.97 -14.43 -7.23
C ALA A 20 -6.48 -14.78 -7.47
N ASN A 21 -5.55 -14.15 -6.73
CA ASN A 21 -4.12 -14.41 -6.83
C ASN A 21 -3.54 -15.08 -5.59
N GLY A 22 -4.36 -15.49 -4.62
CA GLY A 22 -3.92 -16.14 -3.40
C GLY A 22 -2.92 -15.29 -2.60
N ILE A 23 -3.03 -13.95 -2.68
CA ILE A 23 -2.16 -13.05 -1.92
C ILE A 23 -2.52 -13.15 -0.44
N ILE A 24 -1.53 -13.40 0.40
CA ILE A 24 -1.71 -13.48 1.84
C ILE A 24 -1.46 -12.11 2.44
N VAL A 25 -2.40 -11.64 3.25
CA VAL A 25 -2.27 -10.36 3.96
C VAL A 25 -1.82 -10.61 5.39
N MET A 26 -0.73 -9.97 5.82
CA MET A 26 -0.35 -9.83 7.22
C MET A 26 -1.11 -8.64 7.81
N PRO A 27 -2.11 -8.88 8.69
CA PRO A 27 -2.91 -7.79 9.24
C PRO A 27 -2.06 -6.87 10.12
N ILE A 28 -2.37 -5.58 10.08
CA ILE A 28 -1.90 -4.60 11.06
C ILE A 28 -3.05 -4.35 12.02
N THR A 29 -2.76 -4.41 13.32
CA THR A 29 -3.75 -4.09 14.35
C THR A 29 -3.75 -2.60 14.60
N LEU A 30 -4.92 -2.00 14.64
CA LEU A 30 -5.13 -0.61 15.06
C LEU A 30 -5.64 -0.59 16.49
N ARG A 31 -5.01 0.21 17.34
CA ARG A 31 -5.48 0.50 18.69
C ARG A 31 -6.05 1.91 18.73
N ILE A 32 -7.30 2.02 19.17
CA ILE A 32 -8.03 3.29 19.35
C ILE A 32 -8.59 3.26 20.77
N GLY A 33 -7.94 3.95 21.71
CA GLY A 33 -8.23 3.76 23.13
C GLY A 33 -8.04 2.30 23.52
N GLU A 34 -9.08 1.66 24.06
CA GLU A 34 -9.10 0.24 24.43
C GLU A 34 -9.50 -0.69 23.26
N LEU A 35 -9.97 -0.14 22.16
CA LEU A 35 -10.42 -0.92 21.01
C LEU A 35 -9.23 -1.41 20.18
N LEU A 36 -9.21 -2.71 19.86
CA LEU A 36 -8.27 -3.32 18.91
C LEU A 36 -9.02 -3.77 17.66
N VAL A 37 -8.60 -3.27 16.50
CA VAL A 37 -9.19 -3.60 15.19
C VAL A 37 -8.11 -4.12 14.27
N GLU A 38 -8.27 -5.32 13.74
CA GLU A 38 -7.37 -5.83 12.69
C GLU A 38 -7.77 -5.28 11.32
N ASP A 39 -6.77 -4.87 10.56
CA ASP A 39 -6.94 -4.46 9.18
C ASP A 39 -6.68 -5.65 8.24
N ARG A 40 -7.74 -6.40 7.95
CA ARG A 40 -7.70 -7.60 7.10
C ARG A 40 -7.98 -7.33 5.63
N ARG A 41 -8.06 -6.07 5.22
CA ARG A 41 -8.40 -5.65 3.86
C ARG A 41 -9.82 -6.05 3.41
N ASP A 42 -10.74 -6.26 4.35
CA ASP A 42 -12.16 -6.42 4.00
C ASP A 42 -12.77 -5.04 3.67
N PRO A 43 -13.37 -4.86 2.46
CA PRO A 43 -13.90 -3.57 2.04
C PRO A 43 -15.04 -3.06 2.92
N GLN A 44 -15.97 -3.94 3.30
CA GLN A 44 -17.13 -3.53 4.11
C GLN A 44 -16.70 -3.15 5.52
N GLU A 45 -15.89 -3.98 6.17
CA GLU A 45 -15.32 -3.65 7.48
C GLU A 45 -14.51 -2.34 7.45
N THR A 46 -13.86 -2.05 6.33
CA THR A 46 -13.07 -0.83 6.15
C THR A 46 -13.96 0.40 6.10
N LEU A 47 -15.05 0.37 5.34
CA LEU A 47 -16.01 1.48 5.27
C LEU A 47 -16.75 1.68 6.60
N ASP A 48 -17.15 0.59 7.25
CA ASP A 48 -17.78 0.64 8.59
C ASP A 48 -16.81 1.24 9.63
N PHE A 49 -15.52 0.93 9.52
CA PHE A 49 -14.49 1.51 10.37
C PHE A 49 -14.36 3.03 10.15
N TYR A 50 -14.41 3.50 8.90
CA TYR A 50 -14.37 4.94 8.62
C TYR A 50 -15.54 5.66 9.26
N ALA A 51 -16.75 5.14 9.05
CA ALA A 51 -17.97 5.75 9.57
C ALA A 51 -17.99 5.80 11.12
N ARG A 52 -17.43 4.79 11.79
CA ARG A 52 -17.48 4.69 13.26
C ARG A 52 -16.32 5.37 13.98
N HIS A 53 -15.13 5.40 13.38
CA HIS A 53 -13.90 5.74 14.09
C HIS A 53 -13.11 6.90 13.47
N LEU A 54 -13.40 7.27 12.22
CA LEU A 54 -12.71 8.36 11.54
C LEU A 54 -13.63 9.53 11.17
N ASP A 55 -14.93 9.37 11.33
CA ASP A 55 -15.92 10.42 11.03
C ASP A 55 -15.80 11.62 11.99
N VAL A 56 -15.39 11.37 13.22
CA VAL A 56 -15.23 12.41 14.25
C VAL A 56 -13.74 12.63 14.53
N LYS A 57 -13.33 13.89 14.58
CA LYS A 57 -12.00 14.32 15.03
C LYS A 57 -11.84 14.05 16.54
N SER A 58 -11.69 12.80 16.92
CA SER A 58 -11.56 12.39 18.31
C SER A 58 -10.16 12.69 18.86
N GLU A 59 -10.06 12.89 20.18
CA GLU A 59 -8.77 12.98 20.86
C GLU A 59 -8.04 11.62 20.90
N ASP A 60 -8.79 10.53 20.78
CA ASP A 60 -8.25 9.17 20.75
C ASP A 60 -7.49 8.94 19.44
N PHE A 61 -6.22 8.77 19.61
CA PHE A 61 -5.31 8.59 18.49
C PHE A 61 -5.17 7.11 18.15
N ALA A 62 -5.45 6.74 16.90
CA ALA A 62 -5.22 5.40 16.42
C ALA A 62 -3.70 5.10 16.30
N GLU A 63 -3.25 4.02 16.94
CA GLU A 63 -1.90 3.49 16.82
C GLU A 63 -1.92 2.23 15.95
N SER A 64 -1.00 2.14 14.98
CA SER A 64 -0.83 0.93 14.17
C SER A 64 0.23 0.02 14.79
N ILE A 65 -0.14 -1.22 15.06
CA ILE A 65 0.69 -2.27 15.66
C ILE A 65 0.88 -3.36 14.61
N PRO A 66 2.03 -3.42 13.92
CA PRO A 66 2.32 -4.48 12.96
C PRO A 66 2.57 -5.81 13.68
N TYR A 67 2.49 -6.91 12.95
CA TYR A 67 2.88 -8.22 13.47
C TYR A 67 4.29 -8.19 14.06
N SER A 68 4.43 -8.81 15.22
CA SER A 68 5.72 -9.08 15.85
C SER A 68 6.47 -10.17 15.07
N VAL A 69 7.78 -10.26 15.28
CA VAL A 69 8.63 -11.31 14.71
C VAL A 69 8.03 -12.71 14.94
N LYS A 70 7.56 -12.99 16.16
CA LYS A 70 6.96 -14.30 16.52
C LYS A 70 5.67 -14.59 15.74
N GLN A 71 4.82 -13.58 15.51
CA GLN A 71 3.59 -13.76 14.73
C GLN A 71 3.91 -14.03 13.25
N ILE A 72 4.93 -13.34 12.72
CA ILE A 72 5.39 -13.55 11.34
C ILE A 72 6.04 -14.93 11.20
N GLU A 73 6.91 -15.35 12.15
CA GLU A 73 7.49 -16.69 12.15
C GLU A 73 6.41 -17.78 12.17
N LYS A 74 5.37 -17.58 12.99
CA LYS A 74 4.23 -18.50 13.05
C LYS A 74 3.53 -18.59 11.70
N LEU A 75 3.21 -17.45 11.07
CA LEU A 75 2.61 -17.42 9.73
C LEU A 75 3.51 -18.17 8.71
N PHE A 76 4.80 -17.92 8.75
CA PHE A 76 5.75 -18.52 7.81
C PHE A 76 5.81 -20.04 7.99
N LEU A 77 5.91 -20.55 9.21
CA LEU A 77 6.06 -21.97 9.48
C LEU A 77 4.75 -22.75 9.35
N ASP A 78 3.64 -22.19 9.84
CA ASP A 78 2.36 -22.92 9.91
C ASP A 78 1.65 -22.93 8.54
N ARG A 79 2.00 -22.01 7.64
CA ARG A 79 1.29 -21.86 6.38
C ARG A 79 2.22 -21.77 5.17
N LEU A 80 3.07 -20.74 5.10
CA LEU A 80 3.79 -20.45 3.86
C LEU A 80 4.77 -21.55 3.46
N VAL A 81 5.46 -22.10 4.43
CA VAL A 81 6.41 -23.21 4.23
C VAL A 81 5.71 -24.48 3.69
N LEU A 82 4.42 -24.65 3.98
CA LEU A 82 3.62 -25.80 3.54
C LEU A 82 2.94 -25.54 2.19
N ASP A 83 2.42 -24.33 1.99
CA ASP A 83 1.62 -23.99 0.82
C ASP A 83 2.46 -23.69 -0.42
N TYR A 84 3.69 -23.17 -0.23
CA TYR A 84 4.55 -22.68 -1.31
C TYR A 84 5.94 -23.28 -1.30
N ASP A 85 6.61 -23.18 -2.44
CA ASP A 85 8.02 -23.54 -2.60
C ASP A 85 8.92 -22.30 -2.56
N TYR A 86 8.35 -21.14 -2.94
CA TYR A 86 8.98 -19.84 -2.81
C TYR A 86 7.95 -18.75 -2.46
N VAL A 87 8.34 -17.78 -1.63
CA VAL A 87 7.46 -16.68 -1.24
C VAL A 87 8.18 -15.33 -1.37
N PHE A 88 7.48 -14.34 -1.93
CA PHE A 88 7.86 -12.95 -1.85
C PHE A 88 7.01 -12.26 -0.79
N CYS A 89 7.66 -11.75 0.27
CA CYS A 89 7.01 -10.95 1.31
C CYS A 89 7.29 -9.47 1.02
N LEU A 90 6.29 -8.77 0.46
CA LEU A 90 6.37 -7.36 0.10
C LEU A 90 5.79 -6.52 1.24
N THR A 91 6.59 -5.63 1.81
CA THR A 91 6.16 -4.79 2.93
C THR A 91 6.11 -3.32 2.55
N ILE A 92 5.31 -2.55 3.30
CA ILE A 92 5.42 -1.08 3.29
C ILE A 92 6.84 -0.65 3.61
N THR A 93 7.20 0.57 3.24
CA THR A 93 8.50 1.19 3.55
C THR A 93 8.90 1.03 5.02
N GLY A 94 10.13 0.58 5.28
CA GLY A 94 10.71 0.49 6.61
C GLY A 94 10.83 1.85 7.34
N ALA A 95 10.83 2.97 6.60
CA ALA A 95 10.80 4.31 7.19
C ALA A 95 9.48 4.64 7.92
N ARG A 96 8.42 3.88 7.69
CA ARG A 96 7.08 4.13 8.28
C ARG A 96 6.61 3.03 9.22
N SER A 97 7.14 1.81 9.11
CA SER A 97 6.72 0.66 9.92
C SER A 97 7.88 -0.30 10.14
N PRO A 98 8.03 -0.88 11.34
CA PRO A 98 9.04 -1.90 11.62
C PRO A 98 8.71 -3.26 10.97
N ILE A 99 7.59 -3.41 10.25
CA ILE A 99 7.15 -4.70 9.72
C ILE A 99 8.18 -5.33 8.76
N TYR A 100 8.93 -4.50 8.02
CA TYR A 100 10.02 -4.97 7.18
C TYR A 100 11.11 -5.66 8.01
N ASP A 101 11.57 -4.99 9.07
CA ASP A 101 12.62 -5.52 9.95
C ASP A 101 12.13 -6.79 10.68
N HIS A 102 10.89 -6.78 11.15
CA HIS A 102 10.27 -7.96 11.77
C HIS A 102 10.19 -9.15 10.79
N ALA A 103 9.81 -8.90 9.53
CA ALA A 103 9.74 -9.95 8.50
C ALA A 103 11.14 -10.46 8.12
N MET A 104 12.14 -9.58 8.05
CA MET A 104 13.53 -9.96 7.83
C MET A 104 14.07 -10.81 8.98
N GLU A 105 13.81 -10.46 10.21
CA GLU A 105 14.21 -11.23 11.38
C GLU A 105 13.50 -12.60 11.41
N ALA A 106 12.18 -12.61 11.20
CA ALA A 106 11.42 -13.84 11.10
C ALA A 106 11.92 -14.77 9.99
N SER A 107 12.28 -14.22 8.82
CA SER A 107 12.83 -14.99 7.71
C SER A 107 14.12 -15.73 8.07
N ARG A 108 14.95 -15.12 8.91
CA ARG A 108 16.18 -15.75 9.44
C ARG A 108 15.84 -16.77 10.52
N GLY A 109 14.88 -16.47 11.39
CA GLY A 109 14.45 -17.33 12.49
C GLY A 109 13.88 -18.67 12.04
N ILE A 110 13.27 -18.75 10.85
CA ILE A 110 12.73 -20.01 10.34
C ILE A 110 13.77 -20.92 9.67
N LEU A 111 14.97 -20.44 9.35
CA LEU A 111 15.97 -21.19 8.55
C LEU A 111 16.35 -22.56 9.14
N THR A 112 16.38 -22.67 10.44
CA THR A 112 16.69 -23.92 11.15
C THR A 112 15.49 -24.83 11.32
N ARG A 113 14.28 -24.35 11.15
CA ARG A 113 13.02 -25.04 11.48
C ARG A 113 12.22 -25.48 10.25
N TYR A 114 12.23 -24.71 9.17
CA TYR A 114 11.35 -24.96 8.02
C TYR A 114 11.55 -26.31 7.36
N LYS A 115 12.79 -26.85 7.34
CA LYS A 115 13.10 -28.15 6.75
C LYS A 115 12.40 -29.29 7.48
N GLU A 116 12.37 -29.22 8.81
CA GLU A 116 11.70 -30.22 9.65
C GLU A 116 10.18 -30.15 9.44
N VAL A 117 9.60 -28.94 9.39
CA VAL A 117 8.19 -28.75 9.10
C VAL A 117 7.80 -29.37 7.75
N ARG A 118 8.57 -29.10 6.69
CA ARG A 118 8.32 -29.69 5.36
C ARG A 118 8.50 -31.20 5.35
N ARG A 119 9.53 -31.71 6.04
CA ARG A 119 9.78 -33.16 6.15
C ARG A 119 8.61 -33.88 6.82
N GLN A 120 8.07 -33.33 7.90
CA GLN A 120 6.91 -33.89 8.60
C GLN A 120 5.65 -33.89 7.75
N ALA A 121 5.52 -32.90 6.86
CA ALA A 121 4.42 -32.80 5.90
C ALA A 121 4.63 -33.61 4.61
N GLY A 122 5.74 -34.32 4.48
CA GLY A 122 6.07 -35.10 3.27
C GLY A 122 6.41 -34.23 2.05
N ILE A 123 6.86 -33.01 2.25
CA ILE A 123 7.22 -32.07 1.18
C ILE A 123 8.75 -32.07 1.00
N PRO A 124 9.29 -32.64 -0.10
CA PRO A 124 10.73 -32.85 -0.27
C PRO A 124 11.51 -31.60 -0.70
N GLU A 125 10.85 -30.66 -1.39
CA GLU A 125 11.51 -29.51 -1.97
C GLU A 125 11.94 -28.49 -0.90
N ARG A 126 12.98 -27.72 -1.24
CA ARG A 126 13.43 -26.62 -0.41
C ARG A 126 12.43 -25.47 -0.47
N PHE A 127 12.29 -24.75 0.62
CA PHE A 127 11.54 -23.51 0.69
C PHE A 127 12.47 -22.31 0.51
N GLY A 128 12.06 -21.33 -0.29
CA GLY A 128 12.72 -20.05 -0.46
C GLY A 128 11.82 -18.91 -0.01
N LEU A 129 12.42 -17.86 0.53
CA LEU A 129 11.71 -16.66 0.97
C LEU A 129 12.57 -15.42 0.70
N ALA A 130 11.97 -14.42 0.04
CA ALA A 130 12.55 -13.11 -0.11
C ALA A 130 11.64 -12.07 0.55
N VAL A 131 12.17 -11.32 1.51
CA VAL A 131 11.52 -10.14 2.07
C VAL A 131 11.97 -8.92 1.28
N VAL A 132 11.01 -8.16 0.77
CA VAL A 132 11.26 -6.98 -0.08
C VAL A 132 10.53 -5.78 0.52
N SER A 133 11.27 -4.74 0.89
CA SER A 133 10.66 -3.45 1.19
C SER A 133 10.23 -2.80 -0.11
N SER A 134 8.97 -2.41 -0.22
CA SER A 134 8.49 -1.64 -1.37
C SER A 134 9.17 -0.27 -1.46
N ARG A 135 9.75 0.21 -0.36
CA ARG A 135 10.21 1.59 -0.14
C ARG A 135 9.16 2.63 -0.55
N ASN A 136 7.92 2.20 -0.49
CA ASN A 136 6.72 2.92 -0.90
C ASN A 136 5.55 2.55 0.02
N MET A 137 4.32 3.00 -0.30
CA MET A 137 3.13 2.75 0.51
C MET A 137 1.87 2.67 -0.35
N PHE A 138 0.78 2.12 0.22
CA PHE A 138 -0.57 2.13 -0.33
C PHE A 138 -0.63 1.62 -1.78
N ALA A 139 -1.13 2.46 -2.68
CA ALA A 139 -1.26 2.15 -4.10
C ALA A 139 0.09 1.82 -4.79
N GLY A 140 1.20 2.42 -4.35
CA GLY A 140 2.53 2.11 -4.91
C GLY A 140 3.04 0.73 -4.51
N GLN A 141 2.83 0.32 -3.25
CA GLN A 141 3.10 -1.07 -2.84
C GLN A 141 2.21 -2.03 -3.63
N GLY A 142 0.94 -1.66 -3.85
CA GLY A 142 0.02 -2.41 -4.70
C GLY A 142 0.55 -2.61 -6.13
N ALA A 143 1.08 -1.56 -6.76
CA ALA A 143 1.62 -1.64 -8.11
C ALA A 143 2.80 -2.64 -8.24
N GLN A 144 3.66 -2.72 -7.22
CA GLN A 144 4.72 -3.73 -7.18
C GLN A 144 4.17 -5.15 -7.01
N ALA A 145 3.14 -5.34 -6.18
CA ALA A 145 2.49 -6.63 -6.00
C ALA A 145 1.77 -7.09 -7.28
N VAL A 146 1.16 -6.17 -8.03
CA VAL A 146 0.56 -6.47 -9.35
C VAL A 146 1.61 -6.99 -10.32
N GLU A 147 2.79 -6.38 -10.37
CA GLU A 147 3.87 -6.87 -11.24
C GLU A 147 4.38 -8.25 -10.80
N ALA A 148 4.52 -8.49 -9.49
CA ALA A 148 4.88 -9.81 -8.98
C ALA A 148 3.89 -10.89 -9.44
N VAL A 149 2.58 -10.61 -9.31
CA VAL A 149 1.51 -11.50 -9.80
C VAL A 149 1.62 -11.73 -11.31
N ARG A 150 1.82 -10.66 -12.09
CA ARG A 150 1.96 -10.77 -13.56
C ARG A 150 3.09 -11.69 -13.95
N LEU A 151 4.26 -11.55 -13.30
CA LEU A 151 5.42 -12.39 -13.57
C LEU A 151 5.21 -13.84 -13.13
N ILE A 152 4.57 -14.08 -11.99
CA ILE A 152 4.24 -15.44 -11.53
C ILE A 152 3.31 -16.12 -12.55
N ARG A 153 2.27 -15.43 -13.01
CA ARG A 153 1.34 -15.93 -14.02
C ARG A 153 2.02 -16.20 -15.38
N ALA A 154 3.05 -15.43 -15.71
CA ALA A 154 3.88 -15.67 -16.90
C ALA A 154 4.89 -16.80 -16.75
N GLY A 155 4.93 -17.49 -15.60
CA GLY A 155 5.87 -18.59 -15.34
C GLY A 155 7.28 -18.15 -14.99
N GLY A 156 7.47 -16.90 -14.55
CA GLY A 156 8.78 -16.37 -14.16
C GLY A 156 9.40 -17.13 -12.98
N THR A 157 10.70 -17.25 -13.00
CA THR A 157 11.47 -17.85 -11.91
C THR A 157 11.59 -16.92 -10.71
N PRO A 158 11.82 -17.45 -9.49
CA PRO A 158 12.06 -16.59 -8.32
C PRO A 158 13.20 -15.57 -8.51
N SER A 159 14.23 -15.94 -9.26
CA SER A 159 15.34 -15.03 -9.55
C SER A 159 14.91 -13.85 -10.44
N GLU A 160 14.17 -14.12 -11.50
CA GLU A 160 13.65 -13.10 -12.42
C GLU A 160 12.69 -12.15 -11.70
N ILE A 161 11.74 -12.72 -10.95
CA ILE A 161 10.77 -11.95 -10.18
C ILE A 161 11.48 -11.08 -9.14
N GLY A 162 12.40 -11.65 -8.37
CA GLY A 162 13.15 -10.94 -7.34
C GLY A 162 14.03 -9.82 -7.93
N ASN A 163 14.68 -10.05 -9.07
CA ASN A 163 15.46 -9.03 -9.78
C ASN A 163 14.55 -7.90 -10.27
N ARG A 164 13.41 -8.25 -10.86
CA ARG A 164 12.43 -7.26 -11.31
C ARG A 164 11.90 -6.41 -10.16
N LEU A 165 11.46 -7.03 -9.06
CA LEU A 165 10.96 -6.31 -7.89
C LEU A 165 12.01 -5.32 -7.34
N ARG A 166 13.27 -5.72 -7.25
CA ARG A 166 14.35 -4.81 -6.83
C ARG A 166 14.54 -3.64 -7.81
N ALA A 167 14.46 -3.90 -9.10
CA ALA A 167 14.58 -2.86 -10.14
C ALA A 167 13.39 -1.89 -10.22
N LEU A 168 12.24 -2.25 -9.61
CA LEU A 168 11.06 -1.38 -9.59
C LEU A 168 11.02 -0.42 -8.39
N VAL A 169 11.84 -0.65 -7.39
CA VAL A 169 11.75 0.09 -6.12
C VAL A 169 11.94 1.60 -6.32
N ASP A 170 12.94 2.01 -7.10
CA ASP A 170 13.20 3.43 -7.39
C ASP A 170 12.25 4.02 -8.44
N ARG A 171 11.60 3.17 -9.22
CA ARG A 171 10.64 3.52 -10.28
C ARG A 171 9.18 3.48 -9.82
N THR A 172 8.94 3.16 -8.55
CA THR A 172 7.59 3.12 -7.97
C THR A 172 7.25 4.46 -7.35
N HIS A 173 6.16 5.06 -7.81
CA HIS A 173 5.73 6.38 -7.41
C HIS A 173 4.32 6.31 -6.80
N THR A 174 4.12 7.00 -5.68
CA THR A 174 2.80 7.20 -5.09
C THR A 174 2.53 8.67 -4.88
N TYR A 175 1.37 9.12 -5.31
CA TYR A 175 0.83 10.44 -5.05
C TYR A 175 -0.42 10.33 -4.18
N LEU A 176 -0.64 11.31 -3.33
CA LEU A 176 -1.78 11.34 -2.42
C LEU A 176 -2.32 12.76 -2.30
N VAL A 177 -3.65 12.88 -2.44
CA VAL A 177 -4.40 14.09 -2.15
C VAL A 177 -5.26 13.82 -0.91
N PRO A 178 -5.02 14.47 0.23
CA PRO A 178 -5.84 14.33 1.41
C PRO A 178 -7.14 15.16 1.28
N ALA A 179 -8.26 14.60 1.71
CA ALA A 179 -9.50 15.37 1.80
C ALA A 179 -9.45 16.37 2.96
N ASP A 180 -8.79 15.99 4.06
CA ASP A 180 -8.58 16.82 5.25
C ASP A 180 -7.13 16.67 5.73
N LEU A 181 -6.57 17.72 6.30
CA LEU A 181 -5.19 17.73 6.82
C LEU A 181 -5.09 17.30 8.28
N TYR A 182 -6.21 17.15 8.98
CA TYR A 182 -6.25 16.88 10.42
C TYR A 182 -5.45 15.61 10.80
N HIS A 183 -5.72 14.49 10.11
CA HIS A 183 -5.08 13.21 10.42
C HIS A 183 -3.56 13.27 10.17
N ILE A 184 -3.15 13.79 9.02
CA ILE A 184 -1.72 13.93 8.66
C ILE A 184 -1.00 14.80 9.69
N TYR A 185 -1.61 15.93 10.04
CA TYR A 185 -1.07 16.87 10.99
C TYR A 185 -0.97 16.27 12.40
N LYS A 186 -2.05 15.66 12.90
CA LYS A 186 -2.07 15.01 14.22
C LYS A 186 -1.02 13.90 14.31
N ARG A 187 -0.83 13.15 13.23
CA ARG A 187 0.17 12.08 13.15
C ARG A 187 1.61 12.61 13.17
N ALA A 188 1.90 13.63 12.35
CA ALA A 188 3.21 14.26 12.30
C ALA A 188 3.59 14.85 13.67
N SER A 189 2.65 15.56 14.29
CA SER A 189 2.83 16.17 15.62
C SER A 189 3.20 15.13 16.69
N LYS A 190 2.51 13.98 16.73
CA LYS A 190 2.78 12.91 17.69
C LYS A 190 4.13 12.24 17.48
N LYS A 191 4.59 12.12 16.24
CA LYS A 191 5.91 11.57 15.89
C LYS A 191 7.07 12.57 16.05
N GLY A 192 6.77 13.82 16.45
CA GLY A 192 7.77 14.88 16.55
C GLY A 192 8.28 15.37 15.19
N ASP A 193 7.57 15.06 14.11
CA ASP A 193 7.89 15.51 12.77
C ASP A 193 7.46 16.98 12.61
N LYS A 194 8.45 17.87 12.60
CA LYS A 194 8.24 19.32 12.44
C LYS A 194 8.14 19.78 10.99
N SER A 195 8.21 18.85 10.02
CA SER A 195 8.16 19.18 8.58
C SER A 195 6.83 19.78 8.17
N ILE A 196 5.75 19.50 8.93
CA ILE A 196 4.43 20.12 8.77
C ILE A 196 4.22 21.05 9.97
N GLY A 197 4.53 22.34 9.81
CA GLY A 197 4.39 23.35 10.86
C GLY A 197 2.93 23.67 11.21
N TRP A 198 2.67 24.01 12.48
CA TRP A 198 1.34 24.40 12.98
C TRP A 198 0.69 25.56 12.19
N GLY A 199 1.50 26.55 11.81
CA GLY A 199 1.03 27.65 10.99
C GLY A 199 0.55 27.24 9.61
N SER A 200 1.20 26.24 9.01
CA SER A 200 0.82 25.70 7.70
C SER A 200 -0.50 24.94 7.75
N TYR A 201 -0.78 24.22 8.85
CA TYR A 201 -2.06 23.52 9.03
C TYR A 201 -3.24 24.50 9.16
N THR A 202 -3.13 25.49 10.05
CA THR A 202 -4.20 26.45 10.33
C THR A 202 -4.53 27.29 9.10
N LEU A 203 -3.51 27.80 8.41
CA LEU A 203 -3.69 28.54 7.17
C LEU A 203 -4.22 27.66 6.03
N GLY A 204 -3.69 26.45 5.86
CA GLY A 204 -4.17 25.52 4.84
C GLY A 204 -5.61 25.08 5.04
N SER A 205 -6.03 24.87 6.30
CA SER A 205 -7.40 24.53 6.66
C SER A 205 -8.38 25.68 6.39
N LEU A 206 -8.01 26.92 6.77
CA LEU A 206 -8.85 28.10 6.55
C LEU A 206 -8.99 28.46 5.06
N LEU A 207 -7.95 28.25 4.26
CA LEU A 207 -7.91 28.60 2.84
C LEU A 207 -8.26 27.42 1.93
N ASP A 208 -8.62 26.26 2.47
CA ASP A 208 -8.87 25.01 1.76
C ASP A 208 -7.68 24.57 0.86
N VAL A 209 -6.46 24.89 1.28
CA VAL A 209 -5.25 24.48 0.56
C VAL A 209 -4.91 23.03 0.90
N LYS A 210 -4.83 22.17 -0.13
CA LYS A 210 -4.47 20.78 -0.02
C LYS A 210 -3.08 20.53 -0.65
N PRO A 211 -2.16 19.85 0.04
CA PRO A 211 -0.93 19.39 -0.60
C PRO A 211 -1.22 18.20 -1.51
N ILE A 212 -0.51 18.09 -2.61
CA ILE A 212 -0.29 16.82 -3.28
C ILE A 212 0.99 16.24 -2.69
N LEU A 213 0.84 15.13 -1.97
CA LEU A 213 1.96 14.43 -1.35
C LEU A 213 2.53 13.40 -2.33
N TYR A 214 3.81 13.19 -2.26
CA TYR A 214 4.55 12.23 -3.08
C TYR A 214 5.37 11.29 -2.20
N CYS A 215 5.40 10.01 -2.54
CA CYS A 215 6.26 9.02 -1.90
C CYS A 215 7.05 8.24 -2.95
N ASN A 216 8.36 8.20 -2.74
CA ASN A 216 9.30 7.36 -3.49
C ASN A 216 10.57 7.17 -2.64
N LEU A 217 11.16 5.97 -2.66
CA LEU A 217 12.41 5.65 -1.97
C LEU A 217 12.41 6.08 -0.50
N ASP A 218 11.36 5.70 0.25
CA ASP A 218 11.17 6.02 1.67
C ASP A 218 10.90 7.50 1.98
N ARG A 219 11.03 8.39 1.01
CA ARG A 219 10.80 9.82 1.17
C ARG A 219 9.35 10.15 0.91
N THR A 220 8.76 10.95 1.79
CA THR A 220 7.40 11.45 1.66
C THR A 220 7.39 12.94 1.91
N GLY A 221 6.78 13.70 1.02
CA GLY A 221 6.67 15.15 1.16
C GLY A 221 5.71 15.77 0.17
N PRO A 222 5.35 17.06 0.37
CA PRO A 222 4.55 17.79 -0.59
C PRO A 222 5.35 18.12 -1.84
N VAL A 223 4.75 17.89 -3.00
CA VAL A 223 5.33 18.26 -4.31
C VAL A 223 4.52 19.35 -5.00
N ASP A 224 3.30 19.61 -4.51
CA ASP A 224 2.42 20.62 -5.07
C ASP A 224 1.39 21.07 -4.01
N LYS A 225 0.70 22.19 -4.27
CA LYS A 225 -0.38 22.72 -3.43
C LYS A 225 -1.51 23.19 -4.33
N VAL A 226 -2.73 22.81 -4.00
CA VAL A 226 -3.94 23.18 -4.74
C VAL A 226 -5.00 23.69 -3.79
N ARG A 227 -5.99 24.39 -4.31
CA ARG A 227 -7.17 24.80 -3.55
C ARG A 227 -8.31 23.83 -3.79
N GLY A 228 -8.74 23.15 -2.73
CA GLY A 228 -9.79 22.14 -2.77
C GLY A 228 -9.34 20.75 -3.16
N PHE A 229 -10.01 19.74 -2.60
CA PHE A 229 -9.75 18.31 -2.89
C PHE A 229 -10.04 17.97 -4.36
N ALA A 230 -11.18 18.44 -4.88
CA ALA A 230 -11.61 18.17 -6.25
C ALA A 230 -10.55 18.63 -7.28
N THR A 231 -10.02 19.84 -7.12
CA THR A 231 -8.95 20.39 -7.98
C THR A 231 -7.68 19.54 -7.90
N GLY A 232 -7.33 19.07 -6.68
CA GLY A 232 -6.15 18.22 -6.48
C GLY A 232 -6.28 16.86 -7.18
N VAL A 233 -7.44 16.25 -7.08
CA VAL A 233 -7.75 14.97 -7.71
C VAL A 233 -7.78 15.10 -9.24
N GLU A 234 -8.43 16.13 -9.78
CA GLU A 234 -8.46 16.42 -11.22
C GLU A 234 -7.04 16.59 -11.79
N LYS A 235 -6.21 17.38 -11.10
CA LYS A 235 -4.81 17.59 -11.47
C LYS A 235 -4.03 16.28 -11.44
N LEU A 236 -4.23 15.45 -10.41
CA LEU A 236 -3.55 14.16 -10.29
C LEU A 236 -3.94 13.21 -11.43
N PHE A 237 -5.23 13.07 -11.74
CA PHE A 237 -5.68 12.24 -12.86
C PHE A 237 -5.20 12.78 -14.22
N GLY A 238 -5.18 14.10 -14.41
CA GLY A 238 -4.62 14.70 -15.62
C GLY A 238 -3.16 14.33 -15.84
N LYS A 239 -2.32 14.49 -14.81
CA LYS A 239 -0.92 14.10 -14.84
C LYS A 239 -0.73 12.59 -14.99
N ALA A 240 -1.57 11.77 -14.36
CA ALA A 240 -1.54 10.32 -14.55
C ALA A 240 -1.87 9.91 -16.00
N ALA A 241 -2.84 10.58 -16.64
CA ALA A 241 -3.13 10.37 -18.06
C ALA A 241 -1.95 10.74 -18.97
N GLU A 242 -1.25 11.82 -18.67
CA GLU A 242 -0.02 12.20 -19.37
C GLU A 242 1.06 11.13 -19.22
N ARG A 243 1.26 10.60 -18.00
CA ARG A 243 2.22 9.54 -17.74
C ARG A 243 1.87 8.24 -18.48
N VAL A 244 0.58 7.89 -18.54
CA VAL A 244 0.13 6.73 -19.32
C VAL A 244 0.51 6.88 -20.79
N ARG A 245 0.34 8.07 -21.39
CA ARG A 245 0.74 8.35 -22.79
C ARG A 245 2.26 8.26 -23.00
N GLN A 246 3.05 8.61 -21.98
CA GLN A 246 4.53 8.51 -22.01
C GLN A 246 5.03 7.08 -21.81
N GLY A 247 4.18 6.19 -21.31
CA GLY A 247 4.48 4.79 -21.02
C GLY A 247 4.73 4.51 -19.55
N LEU A 248 4.40 3.28 -19.15
CA LEU A 248 4.61 2.72 -17.81
C LEU A 248 5.48 1.47 -17.92
N ASP A 249 6.29 1.20 -16.89
CA ASP A 249 7.07 -0.06 -16.79
C ASP A 249 6.20 -1.26 -16.42
N VAL A 250 5.11 -1.00 -15.74
CA VAL A 250 4.07 -1.96 -15.38
C VAL A 250 2.75 -1.43 -15.94
N PRO A 251 2.03 -2.17 -16.79
CA PRO A 251 0.85 -1.67 -17.47
C PRO A 251 -0.38 -1.64 -16.53
N SER A 252 -0.18 -1.05 -15.37
CA SER A 252 -1.25 -0.89 -14.37
C SER A 252 -1.03 0.36 -13.51
N ILE A 253 -2.14 0.94 -13.08
CA ILE A 253 -2.20 2.00 -12.07
C ILE A 253 -3.10 1.50 -10.94
N CYS A 254 -2.62 1.60 -9.71
CA CYS A 254 -3.41 1.33 -8.52
C CYS A 254 -3.97 2.64 -7.96
N ILE A 255 -5.23 2.63 -7.55
CA ILE A 255 -5.91 3.74 -6.89
C ILE A 255 -6.42 3.25 -5.55
N SER A 256 -6.14 4.01 -4.50
CA SER A 256 -6.58 3.77 -3.13
C SER A 256 -7.43 4.97 -2.70
N TYR A 257 -8.69 4.72 -2.34
CA TYR A 257 -9.63 5.78 -1.96
C TYR A 257 -10.17 5.58 -0.55
N GLY A 258 -10.18 6.62 0.24
CA GLY A 258 -10.66 6.64 1.63
C GLY A 258 -12.19 6.70 1.76
N GLY A 259 -12.92 6.09 0.84
CA GLY A 259 -14.37 6.03 0.76
C GLY A 259 -14.85 4.86 -0.11
N PRO A 260 -16.15 4.81 -0.46
CA PRO A 260 -16.72 3.83 -1.37
C PRO A 260 -16.05 3.89 -2.75
N VAL A 261 -15.59 2.76 -3.26
CA VAL A 261 -14.80 2.71 -4.52
C VAL A 261 -15.59 3.15 -5.76
N ASP A 262 -16.91 3.00 -5.75
CA ASP A 262 -17.79 3.44 -6.84
C ASP A 262 -17.82 4.97 -6.99
N GLU A 263 -17.51 5.73 -5.95
CA GLU A 263 -17.38 7.19 -5.99
C GLU A 263 -16.19 7.65 -6.85
N VAL A 264 -15.14 6.84 -6.96
CA VAL A 264 -13.94 7.19 -7.72
C VAL A 264 -14.27 7.51 -9.17
N SER A 265 -15.23 6.80 -9.76
CA SER A 265 -15.67 7.03 -11.15
C SER A 265 -16.32 8.40 -11.37
N ARG A 266 -16.80 9.06 -10.30
CA ARG A 266 -17.46 10.38 -10.32
C ARG A 266 -16.48 11.51 -9.98
N LEU A 267 -15.26 11.19 -9.57
CA LEU A 267 -14.26 12.20 -9.23
C LEU A 267 -13.81 12.98 -10.48
N PRO A 268 -13.55 14.30 -10.32
CA PRO A 268 -13.10 15.13 -11.43
C PRO A 268 -11.84 14.58 -12.11
N GLY A 269 -11.84 14.55 -13.44
CA GLY A 269 -10.73 14.07 -14.26
C GLY A 269 -10.66 12.54 -14.44
N TYR A 270 -11.37 11.74 -13.63
CA TYR A 270 -11.29 10.28 -13.70
C TYR A 270 -11.73 9.73 -15.06
N ALA A 271 -12.83 10.20 -15.63
CA ALA A 271 -13.35 9.65 -16.89
C ALA A 271 -12.35 9.81 -18.05
N ALA A 272 -11.71 10.98 -18.15
CA ALA A 272 -10.69 11.23 -19.16
C ALA A 272 -9.43 10.37 -18.95
N PHE A 273 -9.00 10.24 -17.68
CA PHE A 273 -7.88 9.37 -17.30
C PHE A 273 -8.19 7.91 -17.62
N ALA A 274 -9.38 7.41 -17.24
CA ALA A 274 -9.78 6.02 -17.47
C ALA A 274 -9.86 5.68 -18.98
N THR A 275 -10.33 6.62 -19.79
CA THR A 275 -10.31 6.48 -21.26
C THR A 275 -8.87 6.37 -21.76
N THR A 276 -7.97 7.26 -21.33
CA THR A 276 -6.55 7.21 -21.73
C THR A 276 -5.89 5.90 -21.30
N ALA A 277 -6.15 5.42 -20.09
CA ALA A 277 -5.60 4.15 -19.60
C ALA A 277 -6.09 2.97 -20.42
N ARG A 278 -7.40 2.89 -20.69
CA ARG A 278 -8.00 1.85 -21.51
C ARG A 278 -7.41 1.82 -22.93
N ASP A 279 -7.28 2.98 -23.57
CA ASP A 279 -6.78 3.10 -24.95
C ASP A 279 -5.28 2.72 -25.04
N ALA A 280 -4.54 2.87 -23.93
CA ALA A 280 -3.15 2.43 -23.79
C ALA A 280 -2.99 0.98 -23.27
N GLY A 281 -4.08 0.25 -23.02
CA GLY A 281 -4.03 -1.11 -22.47
C GLY A 281 -3.53 -1.16 -21.02
N VAL A 282 -3.67 -0.06 -20.26
CA VAL A 282 -3.26 0.05 -18.85
C VAL A 282 -4.45 -0.30 -17.94
N ALA A 283 -4.27 -1.30 -17.08
CA ALA A 283 -5.27 -1.69 -16.10
C ALA A 283 -5.37 -0.67 -14.94
N ILE A 284 -6.58 -0.35 -14.51
CA ILE A 284 -6.82 0.46 -13.31
C ILE A 284 -7.38 -0.46 -12.22
N LEU A 285 -6.66 -0.55 -11.09
CA LEU A 285 -7.09 -1.29 -9.92
C LEU A 285 -7.50 -0.29 -8.83
N VAL A 286 -8.80 -0.28 -8.50
CA VAL A 286 -9.34 0.62 -7.46
C VAL A 286 -9.68 -0.18 -6.22
N SER A 287 -9.17 0.25 -5.06
CA SER A 287 -9.47 -0.38 -3.77
C SER A 287 -9.86 0.66 -2.71
N PRO A 288 -10.63 0.27 -1.69
CA PRO A 288 -10.71 1.10 -0.50
C PRO A 288 -9.32 1.25 0.11
N MET A 289 -8.99 2.44 0.55
CA MET A 289 -7.77 2.69 1.34
C MET A 289 -7.82 1.84 2.61
N SER A 290 -6.73 1.19 2.99
CA SER A 290 -6.67 0.39 4.22
C SER A 290 -7.05 1.21 5.45
N LYS A 291 -7.63 0.57 6.48
CA LYS A 291 -7.86 1.18 7.79
C LYS A 291 -6.55 1.79 8.31
N THR A 292 -5.45 1.07 8.11
CA THR A 292 -4.09 1.48 8.50
C THR A 292 -3.62 2.74 7.78
N ALA A 293 -3.93 2.89 6.49
CA ALA A 293 -3.63 4.12 5.75
C ALA A 293 -4.53 5.27 6.20
N ALA A 294 -5.84 5.03 6.30
CA ALA A 294 -6.83 6.04 6.60
C ALA A 294 -6.64 6.71 7.97
N VAL A 295 -6.18 5.98 9.01
CA VAL A 295 -5.83 6.59 10.30
C VAL A 295 -4.65 7.56 10.22
N ASN A 296 -3.84 7.48 9.17
CA ASN A 296 -2.70 8.34 8.96
C ASN A 296 -3.00 9.54 8.05
N VAL A 297 -3.87 9.38 7.05
CA VAL A 297 -4.11 10.40 6.02
C VAL A 297 -5.54 10.92 5.99
N GLY A 298 -6.43 10.29 6.73
CA GLY A 298 -7.85 10.63 6.84
C GLY A 298 -8.75 9.94 5.81
N PRO A 299 -10.07 9.83 6.15
CA PRO A 299 -11.08 9.38 5.21
C PRO A 299 -11.21 10.38 4.05
N GLY A 300 -11.71 9.92 2.90
CA GLY A 300 -11.85 10.71 1.68
C GLY A 300 -10.54 11.00 0.94
N ALA A 301 -9.37 10.62 1.47
CA ALA A 301 -8.10 10.78 0.78
C ALA A 301 -8.01 9.87 -0.46
N LEU A 302 -7.34 10.34 -1.51
CA LEU A 302 -7.09 9.56 -2.72
C LEU A 302 -5.59 9.40 -2.94
N ALA A 303 -5.12 8.16 -3.08
CA ALA A 303 -3.77 7.84 -3.48
C ALA A 303 -3.75 7.14 -4.85
N LEU A 304 -2.71 7.42 -5.64
CA LEU A 304 -2.47 6.82 -6.94
C LEU A 304 -1.03 6.33 -7.00
N GLY A 305 -0.84 5.06 -7.36
CA GLY A 305 0.47 4.41 -7.47
C GLY A 305 0.72 3.81 -8.85
N TYR A 306 1.91 3.99 -9.37
CA TYR A 306 2.34 3.42 -10.65
C TYR A 306 3.85 3.13 -10.65
N VAL A 307 4.32 2.43 -11.69
CA VAL A 307 5.73 2.16 -11.93
C VAL A 307 6.13 2.69 -13.29
N ALA A 308 7.07 3.62 -13.31
CA ALA A 308 7.62 4.22 -14.54
C ALA A 308 8.95 4.93 -14.30
N ASP A 309 9.59 5.37 -15.35
CA ASP A 309 10.76 6.22 -15.27
C ASP A 309 10.37 7.66 -14.95
N GLY A 310 10.67 8.08 -13.73
CA GLY A 310 10.43 9.42 -13.22
C GLY A 310 9.03 9.72 -12.70
N PRO A 311 8.89 10.79 -11.92
CA PRO A 311 7.65 11.25 -11.31
C PRO A 311 6.68 11.92 -12.30
N LEU A 312 5.46 12.24 -11.83
CA LEU A 312 4.53 13.14 -12.54
C LEU A 312 5.07 14.58 -12.49
N HIS A 313 5.26 15.19 -13.65
CA HIS A 313 5.74 16.57 -13.79
C HIS A 313 4.61 17.60 -13.85
#